data_6b6ab4ea6beb214729cafdb9ecf10cf0
#
_entry.id   6b6ab4ea6beb214729cafdb9ecf10cf0
#
_cell.length_a   1.000
_cell.length_b   1.000
_cell.length_c   1.000
_cell.angle_alpha   90.00
_cell.angle_beta   90.00
_cell.angle_gamma   90.00
#
_symmetry.space_group_name_H-M   'P 1'
#
loop_
_entity.id
_entity.type
_entity.pdbx_description
1 polymer ?
#
loop_
_entity_poly.entity_id
_entity_poly.type
_entity_poly.pdbx_seq_one_letter_code
_entity_poly.pdbx_strand_id
1 'polypeptide(L)'
;MLFRSTQDKTAKAMGSGTLDVFATPAMIALMENTAYESVASELEPGSGTVGTALNVRHVSASPVGMKIKCETELTKVDGRALTFSVKAYDEAGLIGEGEHERFIIFEEKFQKKADEKADKTGRA
;
A
#
# COMPACT_ATOMS: atom_id res chain seq x y z
N MET A 1 -2.47 3.57 -10.95
CA MET A 1 -1.26 4.38 -10.72
C MET A 1 -0.09 3.78 -11.50
N LEU A 2 0.70 4.61 -12.13
CA LEU A 2 1.80 4.20 -13.02
C LEU A 2 3.09 4.88 -12.56
N PHE A 3 4.18 4.13 -12.47
CA PHE A 3 5.50 4.69 -12.18
C PHE A 3 6.62 3.80 -12.72
N ARG A 4 7.83 4.33 -12.75
CA ARG A 4 9.00 3.57 -13.21
C ARG A 4 9.76 3.00 -12.01
N SER A 5 10.09 1.72 -12.08
CA SER A 5 10.90 1.07 -11.06
C SER A 5 12.32 1.66 -11.06
N THR A 6 12.75 2.19 -9.93
CA THR A 6 14.06 2.81 -9.76
C THR A 6 14.95 2.01 -8.82
N GLN A 7 16.25 2.30 -8.83
CA GLN A 7 17.25 1.57 -8.04
C GLN A 7 16.93 1.55 -6.54
N ASP A 8 16.37 2.64 -6.00
CA ASP A 8 16.02 2.75 -4.59
C ASP A 8 14.83 1.89 -4.18
N LYS A 9 14.11 1.32 -5.15
CA LYS A 9 12.96 0.45 -4.93
C LYS A 9 13.28 -1.02 -5.16
N THR A 10 14.56 -1.38 -5.25
CA THR A 10 14.96 -2.78 -5.41
C THR A 10 14.95 -3.51 -4.08
N ALA A 11 14.84 -4.83 -4.15
CA ALA A 11 14.90 -5.69 -2.97
C ALA A 11 16.21 -5.45 -2.21
N LYS A 12 17.32 -5.32 -2.92
CA LYS A 12 18.63 -5.04 -2.34
C LYS A 12 18.67 -3.69 -1.63
N ALA A 13 18.19 -2.63 -2.28
CA ALA A 13 18.20 -1.28 -1.72
C ALA A 13 17.30 -1.16 -0.49
N MET A 14 16.18 -1.86 -0.48
CA MET A 14 15.22 -1.82 0.63
C MET A 14 15.50 -2.84 1.73
N GLY A 15 16.50 -3.68 1.56
CA GLY A 15 16.85 -4.69 2.55
C GLY A 15 15.86 -5.86 2.62
N SER A 16 15.07 -6.06 1.59
CA SER A 16 14.10 -7.17 1.54
C SER A 16 14.60 -8.38 0.75
N GLY A 17 15.81 -8.32 0.22
CA GLY A 17 16.43 -9.38 -0.53
C GLY A 17 17.82 -8.98 -1.00
N THR A 18 18.39 -9.72 -1.93
CA THR A 18 19.78 -9.53 -2.37
C THR A 18 19.92 -9.11 -3.83
N LEU A 19 18.79 -8.99 -4.54
CA LEU A 19 18.80 -8.76 -5.98
C LEU A 19 18.31 -7.37 -6.36
N ASP A 20 18.69 -6.93 -7.55
CA ASP A 20 18.27 -5.64 -8.12
C ASP A 20 16.97 -5.82 -8.92
N VAL A 21 15.93 -6.24 -8.22
CA VAL A 21 14.59 -6.39 -8.76
C VAL A 21 13.62 -5.56 -7.93
N PHE A 22 12.48 -5.18 -8.52
CA PHE A 22 11.44 -4.42 -7.83
C PHE A 22 11.04 -5.12 -6.54
N ALA A 23 11.17 -4.43 -5.41
CA ALA A 23 11.00 -5.03 -4.09
C ALA A 23 9.53 -5.31 -3.77
N THR A 24 9.26 -6.44 -3.12
CA THR A 24 7.92 -6.76 -2.61
C THR A 24 7.35 -5.66 -1.72
N PRO A 25 8.11 -5.12 -0.74
CA PRO A 25 7.58 -3.98 0.05
C PRO A 25 7.25 -2.75 -0.79
N ALA A 26 7.99 -2.49 -1.87
CA ALA A 26 7.70 -1.37 -2.76
C ALA A 26 6.40 -1.61 -3.53
N MET A 27 6.17 -2.83 -3.98
CA MET A 27 4.92 -3.21 -4.64
C MET A 27 3.73 -3.04 -3.68
N ILE A 28 3.89 -3.49 -2.45
CA ILE A 28 2.87 -3.36 -1.42
C ILE A 28 2.56 -1.89 -1.13
N ALA A 29 3.58 -1.05 -0.99
CA ALA A 29 3.39 0.38 -0.78
C ALA A 29 2.63 1.02 -1.94
N LEU A 30 2.91 0.59 -3.17
CA LEU A 30 2.20 1.06 -4.36
C LEU A 30 0.72 0.66 -4.31
N MET A 31 0.44 -0.59 -3.92
CA MET A 31 -0.92 -1.09 -3.78
C MET A 31 -1.69 -0.31 -2.72
N GLU A 32 -1.05 -0.03 -1.58
CA GLU A 32 -1.67 0.77 -0.51
C GLU A 32 -1.95 2.20 -0.98
N ASN A 33 -0.98 2.81 -1.64
CA ASN A 33 -1.11 4.17 -2.15
C ASN A 33 -2.25 4.28 -3.18
N THR A 34 -2.32 3.34 -4.10
CA THR A 34 -3.37 3.30 -5.12
C THR A 34 -4.75 3.14 -4.47
N ALA A 35 -4.86 2.25 -3.49
CA ALA A 35 -6.12 2.00 -2.79
C ALA A 35 -6.61 3.23 -2.02
N TYR A 36 -5.74 3.85 -1.19
CA TYR A 36 -6.19 4.98 -0.39
C TYR A 36 -6.54 6.19 -1.25
N GLU A 37 -5.80 6.43 -2.33
CA GLU A 37 -6.10 7.53 -3.23
C GLU A 37 -7.40 7.31 -3.99
N SER A 38 -7.74 6.07 -4.31
CA SER A 38 -8.95 5.75 -5.08
C SER A 38 -10.24 6.14 -4.36
N VAL A 39 -10.23 6.24 -3.05
CA VAL A 39 -11.42 6.57 -2.24
C VAL A 39 -11.33 7.93 -1.55
N ALA A 40 -10.19 8.60 -1.64
CA ALA A 40 -9.94 9.84 -0.89
C ALA A 40 -10.99 10.93 -1.13
N SER A 41 -11.44 11.09 -2.36
CA SER A 41 -12.43 12.11 -2.72
C SER A 41 -13.83 11.81 -2.21
N GLU A 42 -14.09 10.57 -1.80
CA GLU A 42 -15.40 10.14 -1.31
C GLU A 42 -15.51 10.25 0.22
N LEU A 43 -14.43 10.60 0.89
CA LEU A 43 -14.39 10.68 2.35
C LEU A 43 -14.70 12.08 2.84
N GLU A 44 -15.22 12.17 4.08
CA GLU A 44 -15.47 13.45 4.74
C GLU A 44 -14.15 14.19 5.00
N PRO A 45 -14.18 15.55 5.01
CA PRO A 45 -12.98 16.31 5.38
C PRO A 45 -12.44 15.89 6.75
N GLY A 46 -11.13 15.70 6.83
CA GLY A 46 -10.48 15.24 8.05
C GLY A 46 -10.44 13.74 8.22
N SER A 47 -11.10 13.00 7.32
CA SER A 47 -11.08 11.54 7.30
C SER A 47 -9.99 11.03 6.37
N GLY A 48 -9.50 9.84 6.66
CA GLY A 48 -8.58 9.11 5.83
C GLY A 48 -8.75 7.63 6.06
N THR A 49 -7.88 6.83 5.48
CA THR A 49 -7.89 5.38 5.71
C THR A 49 -6.52 4.91 6.14
N VAL A 50 -6.49 3.86 6.95
CA VAL A 50 -5.26 3.16 7.32
C VAL A 50 -5.36 1.72 6.86
N GLY A 51 -4.21 1.13 6.48
CA GLY A 51 -4.15 -0.28 6.10
C GLY A 51 -4.28 -1.17 7.34
N THR A 52 -5.12 -2.19 7.26
CA THR A 52 -5.36 -3.12 8.37
C THR A 52 -4.98 -4.55 8.05
N ALA A 53 -5.02 -4.93 6.78
CA ALA A 53 -4.66 -6.27 6.37
C ALA A 53 -4.22 -6.29 4.92
N LEU A 54 -3.38 -7.24 4.59
CA LEU A 54 -2.86 -7.37 3.25
C LEU A 54 -2.50 -8.83 3.01
N ASN A 55 -3.10 -9.39 1.96
CA ASN A 55 -2.85 -10.76 1.57
C ASN A 55 -2.59 -10.76 0.06
N VAL A 56 -1.33 -10.58 -0.31
CA VAL A 56 -0.92 -10.47 -1.70
C VAL A 56 0.21 -11.41 -2.02
N ARG A 57 0.36 -11.71 -3.32
CA ARG A 57 1.46 -12.50 -3.84
C ARG A 57 2.25 -11.66 -4.83
N HIS A 58 3.55 -11.79 -4.77
CA HIS A 58 4.46 -11.21 -5.75
C HIS A 58 4.90 -12.36 -6.66
N VAL A 59 4.30 -12.47 -7.83
CA VAL A 59 4.39 -13.66 -8.67
C VAL A 59 5.43 -13.58 -9.77
N SER A 60 5.95 -12.40 -10.06
CA SER A 60 6.96 -12.21 -11.11
C SER A 60 7.87 -11.06 -10.76
N ALA A 61 9.16 -11.23 -11.00
CA ALA A 61 10.16 -10.20 -10.73
C ALA A 61 10.25 -9.20 -11.87
N SER A 62 10.53 -7.94 -11.55
CA SER A 62 10.71 -6.87 -12.52
C SER A 62 12.09 -6.24 -12.37
N PRO A 63 12.85 -6.04 -13.46
CA PRO A 63 14.13 -5.36 -13.37
C PRO A 63 13.96 -3.86 -13.22
N VAL A 64 15.05 -3.20 -12.83
CA VAL A 64 15.10 -1.73 -12.74
C VAL A 64 14.77 -1.13 -14.12
N GLY A 65 13.99 -0.06 -14.12
CA GLY A 65 13.62 0.67 -15.33
C GLY A 65 12.30 0.29 -15.96
N MET A 66 11.72 -0.84 -15.56
CA MET A 66 10.39 -1.24 -16.02
C MET A 66 9.32 -0.29 -15.49
N LYS A 67 8.32 -0.02 -16.30
CA LYS A 67 7.15 0.72 -15.85
C LYS A 67 6.23 -0.22 -15.08
N ILE A 68 5.80 0.23 -13.92
CA ILE A 68 4.91 -0.54 -13.05
C ILE A 68 3.56 0.15 -13.00
N LYS A 69 2.49 -0.62 -13.15
CA LYS A 69 1.11 -0.13 -13.10
C LYS A 69 0.37 -0.89 -12.01
N CYS A 70 -0.36 -0.16 -11.19
CA CYS A 70 -1.19 -0.77 -10.15
C CYS A 70 -2.65 -0.39 -10.36
N GLU A 71 -3.54 -1.37 -10.20
CA GLU A 71 -4.99 -1.19 -10.29
C GLU A 71 -5.63 -1.73 -9.03
N THR A 72 -6.62 -1.00 -8.51
CA THR A 72 -7.39 -1.42 -7.34
C THR A 72 -8.86 -1.32 -7.64
N GLU A 73 -9.65 -2.19 -7.02
CA GLU A 73 -11.09 -2.17 -7.09
C GLU A 73 -11.65 -2.33 -5.69
N LEU A 74 -12.54 -1.42 -5.30
CA LEU A 74 -13.24 -1.52 -4.03
C LEU A 74 -14.30 -2.60 -4.17
N THR A 75 -14.12 -3.73 -3.47
CA THR A 75 -14.99 -4.89 -3.61
C THR A 75 -16.02 -5.03 -2.49
N LYS A 76 -15.76 -4.39 -1.34
CA LYS A 76 -16.66 -4.48 -0.18
C LYS A 76 -16.55 -3.25 0.69
N VAL A 77 -17.69 -2.78 1.14
CA VAL A 77 -17.80 -1.72 2.16
C VAL A 77 -18.66 -2.26 3.28
N ASP A 78 -18.10 -2.32 4.48
CA ASP A 78 -18.78 -2.79 5.67
C ASP A 78 -18.57 -1.77 6.78
N GLY A 79 -19.48 -0.79 6.87
CA GLY A 79 -19.30 0.34 7.75
C GLY A 79 -18.05 1.13 7.35
N ARG A 80 -17.05 1.19 8.22
CA ARG A 80 -15.77 1.86 7.97
C ARG A 80 -14.72 0.93 7.38
N ALA A 81 -15.03 -0.37 7.30
CA ALA A 81 -14.08 -1.35 6.75
C ALA A 81 -14.23 -1.43 5.24
N LEU A 82 -13.11 -1.29 4.54
CA LEU A 82 -13.06 -1.32 3.08
C LEU A 82 -12.18 -2.47 2.64
N THR A 83 -12.65 -3.24 1.65
CA THR A 83 -11.84 -4.31 1.05
C THR A 83 -11.60 -3.98 -0.42
N PHE A 84 -10.35 -4.14 -0.82
CA PHE A 84 -9.93 -3.89 -2.20
C PHE A 84 -9.32 -5.14 -2.81
N SER A 85 -9.58 -5.33 -4.09
CA SER A 85 -8.80 -6.21 -4.94
C SER A 85 -7.65 -5.37 -5.48
N VAL A 86 -6.42 -5.86 -5.43
CA VAL A 86 -5.25 -5.13 -5.89
C VAL A 86 -4.46 -5.96 -6.89
N LYS A 87 -3.95 -5.32 -7.94
CA LYS A 87 -3.14 -5.96 -8.97
C LYS A 87 -2.03 -5.02 -9.41
N ALA A 88 -0.86 -5.57 -9.60
CA ALA A 88 0.28 -4.83 -10.12
C ALA A 88 0.82 -5.53 -11.37
N TYR A 89 1.27 -4.72 -12.31
CA TYR A 89 1.76 -5.19 -13.62
C TYR A 89 3.07 -4.47 -13.95
N ASP A 90 3.98 -5.18 -14.60
CA ASP A 90 5.06 -4.52 -15.32
C ASP A 90 4.72 -4.55 -16.82
N GLU A 91 5.66 -4.16 -17.66
CA GLU A 91 5.40 -4.10 -19.11
C GLU A 91 5.22 -5.48 -19.75
N ALA A 92 5.61 -6.55 -19.06
CA ALA A 92 5.47 -7.92 -19.53
C ALA A 92 4.20 -8.62 -19.03
N GLY A 93 3.54 -8.10 -18.00
CA GLY A 93 2.31 -8.69 -17.48
C GLY A 93 2.15 -8.57 -15.97
N LEU A 94 1.31 -9.43 -15.41
CA LEU A 94 0.99 -9.43 -13.99
C LEU A 94 2.22 -9.78 -13.14
N ILE A 95 2.50 -8.97 -12.14
CA ILE A 95 3.59 -9.23 -11.21
C ILE A 95 3.12 -9.49 -9.78
N GLY A 96 1.91 -9.06 -9.44
CA GLY A 96 1.37 -9.33 -8.10
C GLY A 96 -0.11 -9.09 -8.04
N GLU A 97 -0.78 -9.75 -7.09
CA GLU A 97 -2.22 -9.61 -6.89
C GLU A 97 -2.64 -10.10 -5.52
N GLY A 98 -3.80 -9.65 -5.08
CA GLY A 98 -4.37 -10.10 -3.83
C GLY A 98 -5.46 -9.18 -3.32
N GLU A 99 -5.64 -9.20 -2.01
CA GLU A 99 -6.63 -8.37 -1.32
C GLU A 99 -5.95 -7.47 -0.29
N HIS A 100 -6.56 -6.31 -0.09
CA HIS A 100 -6.08 -5.32 0.85
C HIS A 100 -7.27 -4.72 1.59
N GLU A 101 -7.19 -4.66 2.91
CA GLU A 101 -8.24 -4.07 3.74
C GLU A 101 -7.75 -2.78 4.36
N ARG A 102 -8.63 -1.79 4.40
CA ARG A 102 -8.37 -0.50 5.00
C ARG A 102 -9.54 -0.11 5.89
N PHE A 103 -9.31 0.82 6.81
CA PHE A 103 -10.34 1.27 7.73
C PHE A 103 -10.40 2.80 7.72
N ILE A 104 -11.60 3.36 7.64
CA ILE A 104 -11.82 4.79 7.66
C ILE A 104 -11.62 5.32 9.08
N ILE A 105 -10.79 6.35 9.23
CA ILE A 105 -10.48 6.97 10.52
C ILE A 105 -10.56 8.50 10.39
N PHE A 106 -10.62 9.17 11.53
CA PHE A 106 -10.41 10.61 11.57
C PHE A 106 -8.94 10.84 11.86
N GLU A 107 -8.25 11.48 10.95
CA GLU A 107 -6.79 11.55 10.95
C GLU A 107 -6.19 12.14 12.22
N GLU A 108 -6.71 13.28 12.63
CA GLU A 108 -6.21 13.98 13.81
C GLU A 108 -6.38 13.16 15.10
N LYS A 109 -7.57 12.60 15.28
CA LYS A 109 -7.92 11.77 16.42
C LYS A 109 -7.11 10.47 16.45
N PHE A 110 -6.95 9.87 15.29
CA PHE A 110 -6.19 8.62 15.14
C PHE A 110 -4.71 8.83 15.46
N GLN A 111 -4.12 9.90 14.93
CA GLN A 111 -2.71 10.23 15.20
C GLN A 111 -2.50 10.50 16.68
N LYS A 112 -3.40 11.26 17.30
CA LYS A 112 -3.32 11.57 18.72
C LYS A 112 -3.36 10.32 19.58
N LYS A 113 -4.24 9.39 19.25
CA LYS A 113 -4.35 8.13 19.98
C LYS A 113 -3.10 7.26 19.83
N ALA A 114 -2.49 7.26 18.67
CA ALA A 114 -1.21 6.60 18.45
C ALA A 114 -0.10 7.22 19.30
N ASP A 115 -0.04 8.54 19.32
CA ASP A 115 0.97 9.29 20.09
C ASP A 115 0.83 9.03 21.59
N GLU A 116 -0.39 8.86 22.09
CA GLU A 116 -0.66 8.59 23.51
C GLU A 116 -0.05 7.26 23.98
N LYS A 117 0.25 6.34 23.09
CA LYS A 117 0.92 5.09 23.46
C LYS A 117 2.34 5.34 23.96
N ALA A 118 3.02 6.32 23.40
CA ALA A 118 4.36 6.70 23.87
C ALA A 118 4.30 7.23 25.29
N ASP A 119 3.29 8.04 25.60
CA ASP A 119 3.10 8.59 26.94
C ASP A 119 2.83 7.48 27.95
N LYS A 120 1.99 6.49 27.59
CA LYS A 120 1.65 5.35 28.45
C LYS A 120 2.84 4.48 28.78
N THR A 121 3.87 4.47 27.92
CA THR A 121 5.10 3.68 28.13
C THR A 121 6.21 4.48 28.74
N GLY A 122 5.98 5.76 29.11
CA GLY A 122 6.99 6.63 29.66
C GLY A 122 7.96 7.19 28.64
N ARG A 123 7.64 7.10 27.36
CA ARG A 123 8.43 7.68 26.26
C ARG A 123 7.78 8.99 25.84
N ALA A 124 8.36 10.06 26.18
CA ALA A 124 7.86 11.37 25.79
C ALA A 124 8.46 11.83 24.47
#